data_e2abed27741e51243fcac0f690fa97cf
#
_entry.id   e2abed27741e51243fcac0f690fa97cf
#
_cell.length_a   1.000
_cell.length_b   1.000
_cell.length_c   1.000
_cell.angle_alpha   90.00
_cell.angle_beta   90.00
_cell.angle_gamma   90.00
#
_symmetry.space_group_name_H-M   'P 1'
#
loop_
_entity.id
_entity.type
_entity.pdbx_description
1 polymer ?
#
loop_
_entity_poly.entity_id
_entity_poly.type
_entity_poly.pdbx_seq_one_letter_code
_entity_poly.pdbx_strand_id
1 'polypeptide(L)'
;NNGTNIQKTYSFDPSSGKYETIVDSLSNDFKQTIVENKPSVKFSYNGKKITYSFGSGVGFTSFNLNDRTLDKNYNRHYTNFFPSANFNYKFKSNNNFRFNYNGRTTQPSINQLQPLRNNNNQFSQYVGNPDLKPSFNHNFGLGVNSYNFLKDSWKYLGLWGSVTQNSITNDRQINPQTGYTITKPVNTNGNWNVGVYTGIGLKLKKADIRLNLSPNMNYSRYADIINSQVSFSKTFSGGLGLDLQKSKENKYDFSLGNNYSMSSNTNSQRNTKNKFSSYTLDFNGTIYYKKEWSIQSDYNFYYRGKVTESGGALNNNMWNAKLQRTLKNKEFTIYLQVRDILNQNIGFDRNFNGNNYYEERNDRLKRYFMIGFRWDFKNKGPKPKEEPASNNIIALPK
;
A
#
# COMPACT_ATOMS: atom_id res chain seq x y z
N ASN A 1 13.97 6.34 -22.40
CA ASN A 1 13.16 7.25 -21.61
C ASN A 1 13.78 8.65 -21.66
N ASN A 2 13.03 9.64 -22.11
CA ASN A 2 13.47 11.03 -22.17
C ASN A 2 12.64 11.84 -21.18
N GLY A 3 13.30 12.63 -20.36
CA GLY A 3 12.68 13.55 -19.42
C GLY A 3 13.30 14.95 -19.57
N THR A 4 12.48 15.98 -19.42
CA THR A 4 12.96 17.37 -19.37
C THR A 4 12.37 18.00 -18.12
N ASN A 5 13.19 18.77 -17.42
CA ASN A 5 12.73 19.56 -16.28
C ASN A 5 13.27 20.97 -16.41
N ILE A 6 12.35 21.94 -16.55
CA ILE A 6 12.67 23.36 -16.66
C ILE A 6 12.01 24.05 -15.47
N GLN A 7 12.83 24.74 -14.68
CA GLN A 7 12.39 25.59 -13.60
C GLN A 7 13.06 26.96 -13.75
N LYS A 8 12.29 28.03 -13.79
CA LYS A 8 12.79 29.39 -13.86
C LYS A 8 12.37 30.16 -12.61
N THR A 9 13.34 30.74 -11.93
CA THR A 9 13.13 31.56 -10.75
C THR A 9 13.52 32.98 -11.10
N TYR A 10 12.68 33.94 -10.77
CA TYR A 10 12.89 35.37 -11.04
C TYR A 10 13.00 36.12 -9.72
N SER A 11 13.93 37.09 -9.65
CA SER A 11 13.99 38.01 -8.54
C SER A 11 12.96 39.13 -8.71
N PHE A 12 12.40 39.59 -7.59
CA PHE A 12 11.55 40.77 -7.55
C PHE A 12 12.40 42.03 -7.65
N ASP A 13 12.05 42.89 -8.59
CA ASP A 13 12.65 44.25 -8.70
C ASP A 13 11.70 45.26 -8.03
N PRO A 14 12.11 45.86 -6.90
CA PRO A 14 11.29 46.86 -6.22
C PRO A 14 11.03 48.13 -7.04
N SER A 15 11.88 48.44 -8.01
CA SER A 15 11.77 49.66 -8.84
C SER A 15 10.70 49.49 -9.92
N SER A 16 10.60 48.33 -10.54
CA SER A 16 9.60 48.03 -11.56
C SER A 16 8.35 47.37 -11.00
N GLY A 17 8.39 46.85 -9.75
CA GLY A 17 7.32 46.09 -9.12
C GLY A 17 7.07 44.71 -9.77
N LYS A 18 8.04 44.19 -10.51
CA LYS A 18 7.89 42.96 -11.30
C LYS A 18 8.99 41.92 -10.99
N TYR A 19 8.74 40.67 -11.40
CA TYR A 19 9.71 39.59 -11.38
C TYR A 19 10.32 39.44 -12.78
N GLU A 20 11.46 40.11 -13.06
CA GLU A 20 12.01 40.21 -14.43
C GLU A 20 13.39 39.56 -14.58
N THR A 21 14.23 39.57 -13.54
CA THR A 21 15.59 39.06 -13.63
C THR A 21 15.63 37.57 -13.22
N ILE A 22 16.12 36.71 -14.12
CA ILE A 22 16.31 35.30 -13.84
C ILE A 22 17.43 35.12 -12.80
N VAL A 23 17.15 34.31 -11.79
CA VAL A 23 18.14 33.91 -10.78
C VAL A 23 18.72 32.55 -11.21
N ASP A 24 19.88 32.57 -11.89
CA ASP A 24 20.51 31.36 -12.45
C ASP A 24 20.78 30.28 -11.41
N SER A 25 21.21 30.67 -10.19
CA SER A 25 21.48 29.73 -9.08
C SER A 25 20.24 29.00 -8.56
N LEU A 26 19.04 29.49 -8.93
CA LEU A 26 17.73 28.89 -8.56
C LEU A 26 16.92 28.46 -9.79
N SER A 27 17.51 28.58 -10.99
CA SER A 27 16.87 28.20 -12.25
C SER A 27 17.55 26.98 -12.85
N ASN A 28 16.80 26.18 -13.60
CA ASN A 28 17.33 25.00 -14.25
C ASN A 28 16.67 24.72 -15.60
N ASP A 29 17.45 24.12 -16.50
CA ASP A 29 16.97 23.46 -17.71
C ASP A 29 17.77 22.16 -17.88
N PHE A 30 17.16 21.04 -17.48
CA PHE A 30 17.78 19.72 -17.58
C PHE A 30 17.07 18.86 -18.61
N LYS A 31 17.85 18.18 -19.41
CA LYS A 31 17.39 17.10 -20.27
C LYS A 31 18.04 15.79 -19.85
N GLN A 32 17.23 14.81 -19.48
CA GLN A 32 17.65 13.46 -19.15
C GLN A 32 17.31 12.52 -20.32
N THR A 33 18.26 11.72 -20.72
CA THR A 33 18.05 10.62 -21.67
C THR A 33 18.57 9.32 -21.06
N ILE A 34 17.71 8.33 -20.93
CA ILE A 34 18.07 6.99 -20.45
C ILE A 34 17.80 6.00 -21.58
N VAL A 35 18.85 5.31 -22.01
CA VAL A 35 18.75 4.19 -22.93
C VAL A 35 19.19 2.92 -22.20
N GLU A 36 18.32 1.93 -22.13
CA GLU A 36 18.59 0.65 -21.49
C GLU A 36 18.37 -0.47 -22.50
N ASN A 37 19.41 -1.28 -22.70
CA ASN A 37 19.35 -2.52 -23.45
C ASN A 37 19.45 -3.68 -22.45
N LYS A 38 18.48 -4.59 -22.48
CA LYS A 38 18.34 -5.65 -21.48
C LYS A 38 18.18 -7.03 -22.12
N PRO A 39 19.25 -7.60 -22.70
CA PRO A 39 19.23 -8.99 -23.10
C PRO A 39 19.00 -9.88 -21.88
N SER A 40 18.18 -10.90 -22.03
CA SER A 40 17.86 -11.83 -20.96
C SER A 40 17.70 -13.25 -21.46
N VAL A 41 18.09 -14.21 -20.61
CA VAL A 41 17.88 -15.62 -20.85
C VAL A 41 17.06 -16.18 -19.68
N LYS A 42 16.04 -16.94 -20.02
CA LYS A 42 15.14 -17.58 -19.05
C LYS A 42 14.93 -19.04 -19.43
N PHE A 43 15.21 -19.91 -18.51
CA PHE A 43 14.87 -21.33 -18.59
C PHE A 43 13.55 -21.57 -17.85
N SER A 44 12.64 -22.36 -18.44
CA SER A 44 11.33 -22.67 -17.85
C SER A 44 10.98 -24.13 -18.07
N TYR A 45 10.47 -24.76 -17.03
CA TYR A 45 9.92 -26.11 -17.07
C TYR A 45 8.48 -26.09 -16.54
N ASN A 46 7.56 -26.69 -17.31
CA ASN A 46 6.14 -26.77 -17.01
C ASN A 46 5.69 -28.21 -16.93
N GLY A 47 5.75 -28.80 -15.74
CA GLY A 47 5.22 -30.14 -15.46
C GLY A 47 3.85 -30.10 -14.76
N LYS A 48 3.20 -31.26 -14.67
CA LYS A 48 1.87 -31.37 -14.03
C LYS A 48 1.89 -30.98 -12.54
N LYS A 49 2.95 -31.29 -11.82
CA LYS A 49 3.10 -31.01 -10.38
C LYS A 49 4.12 -29.92 -10.09
N ILE A 50 5.14 -29.81 -10.88
CA ILE A 50 6.25 -28.90 -10.67
C ILE A 50 6.34 -27.96 -11.88
N THR A 51 6.40 -26.67 -11.60
CA THR A 51 6.70 -25.63 -12.58
C THR A 51 7.81 -24.77 -12.00
N TYR A 52 8.86 -24.56 -12.73
CA TYR A 52 9.91 -23.65 -12.32
C TYR A 52 10.47 -22.87 -13.48
N SER A 53 10.97 -21.71 -13.18
CA SER A 53 11.74 -20.92 -14.12
C SER A 53 12.83 -20.16 -13.40
N PHE A 54 13.98 -20.06 -14.01
CA PHE A 54 15.07 -19.22 -13.55
C PHE A 54 15.75 -18.57 -14.73
N GLY A 55 16.30 -17.41 -14.51
CA GLY A 55 16.96 -16.66 -15.57
C GLY A 55 17.61 -15.39 -15.04
N SER A 56 18.37 -14.76 -15.88
CA SER A 56 18.94 -13.46 -15.63
C SER A 56 18.95 -12.63 -16.89
N GLY A 57 18.72 -11.34 -16.73
CA GLY A 57 19.02 -10.34 -17.72
C GLY A 57 20.29 -9.57 -17.31
N VAL A 58 20.97 -9.01 -18.30
CA VAL A 58 22.01 -8.01 -18.10
C VAL A 58 21.53 -6.71 -18.74
N GLY A 59 21.39 -5.65 -17.95
CA GLY A 59 20.98 -4.34 -18.44
C GLY A 59 22.20 -3.44 -18.62
N PHE A 60 22.37 -2.97 -19.84
CA PHE A 60 23.34 -1.92 -20.18
C PHE A 60 22.60 -0.61 -20.26
N THR A 61 22.76 0.23 -19.24
CA THR A 61 22.06 1.52 -19.17
C THR A 61 23.04 2.64 -19.46
N SER A 62 22.75 3.41 -20.48
CA SER A 62 23.38 4.70 -20.76
C SER A 62 22.50 5.81 -20.21
N PHE A 63 23.04 6.57 -19.30
CA PHE A 63 22.40 7.69 -18.63
C PHE A 63 23.09 8.98 -19.03
N ASN A 64 22.38 9.88 -19.67
CA ASN A 64 22.87 11.20 -20.05
C ASN A 64 21.98 12.25 -19.38
N LEU A 65 22.57 13.13 -18.58
CA LEU A 65 21.91 14.30 -18.00
C LEU A 65 22.64 15.54 -18.51
N ASN A 66 21.98 16.30 -19.36
CA ASN A 66 22.45 17.58 -19.89
C ASN A 66 21.86 18.71 -19.06
N ASP A 67 22.71 19.43 -18.35
CA ASP A 67 22.41 20.68 -17.66
C ASP A 67 22.69 21.84 -18.62
N ARG A 68 21.63 22.37 -19.21
CA ARG A 68 21.73 23.47 -20.18
C ARG A 68 21.96 24.82 -19.54
N THR A 69 21.70 24.95 -18.23
CA THR A 69 21.93 26.17 -17.47
C THR A 69 23.41 26.36 -17.19
N LEU A 70 24.11 25.28 -16.81
CA LEU A 70 25.53 25.29 -16.48
C LEU A 70 26.42 24.77 -17.62
N ASP A 71 25.82 24.40 -18.76
CA ASP A 71 26.49 23.76 -19.91
C ASP A 71 27.34 22.54 -19.50
N LYS A 72 26.75 21.69 -18.64
CA LYS A 72 27.39 20.48 -18.13
C LYS A 72 26.67 19.22 -18.57
N ASN A 73 27.45 18.24 -19.00
CA ASN A 73 26.97 16.91 -19.34
C ASN A 73 27.45 15.88 -18.31
N TYR A 74 26.51 15.12 -17.75
CA TYR A 74 26.79 14.02 -16.85
C TYR A 74 26.45 12.71 -17.57
N ASN A 75 27.47 12.03 -18.08
CA ASN A 75 27.34 10.76 -18.78
C ASN A 75 27.73 9.61 -17.85
N ARG A 76 26.86 8.60 -17.75
CA ARG A 76 27.09 7.44 -16.90
C ARG A 76 26.63 6.18 -17.60
N HIS A 77 27.38 5.12 -17.37
CA HIS A 77 27.07 3.79 -17.84
C HIS A 77 26.97 2.86 -16.66
N TYR A 78 25.88 2.09 -16.65
CA TYR A 78 25.62 1.11 -15.59
C TYR A 78 25.40 -0.25 -16.23
N THR A 79 26.04 -1.26 -15.63
CA THR A 79 25.74 -2.66 -15.94
C THR A 79 25.06 -3.26 -14.73
N ASN A 80 23.85 -3.76 -14.95
CA ASN A 80 22.98 -4.29 -13.90
C ASN A 80 22.57 -5.72 -14.21
N PHE A 81 22.42 -6.54 -13.19
CA PHE A 81 21.91 -7.90 -13.33
C PHE A 81 20.46 -7.95 -12.85
N PHE A 82 19.65 -8.76 -13.54
CA PHE A 82 18.23 -8.93 -13.24
C PHE A 82 17.88 -10.41 -13.03
N PRO A 83 18.42 -11.03 -11.97
CA PRO A 83 18.14 -12.43 -11.69
C PRO A 83 16.70 -12.62 -11.28
N SER A 84 16.11 -13.71 -11.75
CA SER A 84 14.76 -14.11 -11.37
C SER A 84 14.68 -15.63 -11.22
N ALA A 85 13.92 -16.07 -10.23
CA ALA A 85 13.63 -17.47 -10.01
C ALA A 85 12.18 -17.62 -9.54
N ASN A 86 11.47 -18.56 -10.12
CA ASN A 86 10.13 -18.91 -9.69
C ASN A 86 10.05 -20.44 -9.58
N PHE A 87 9.42 -20.91 -8.52
CA PHE A 87 9.18 -22.32 -8.29
C PHE A 87 7.76 -22.50 -7.76
N ASN A 88 7.03 -23.43 -8.33
CA ASN A 88 5.70 -23.79 -7.88
C ASN A 88 5.56 -25.32 -7.85
N TYR A 89 5.15 -25.83 -6.70
CA TYR A 89 4.92 -27.25 -6.49
C TYR A 89 3.49 -27.51 -6.03
N LYS A 90 2.73 -28.22 -6.85
CA LYS A 90 1.35 -28.66 -6.56
C LYS A 90 1.41 -30.06 -5.94
N PHE A 91 1.36 -30.15 -4.61
CA PHE A 91 1.40 -31.43 -3.93
C PHE A 91 0.04 -32.13 -3.86
N LYS A 92 -1.07 -31.37 -4.04
CA LYS A 92 -2.44 -31.84 -4.27
C LYS A 92 -3.17 -30.87 -5.19
N SER A 93 -4.37 -31.24 -5.65
CA SER A 93 -5.17 -30.42 -6.57
C SER A 93 -5.31 -28.95 -6.15
N ASN A 94 -5.57 -28.70 -4.87
CA ASN A 94 -5.82 -27.36 -4.32
C ASN A 94 -4.76 -26.93 -3.29
N ASN A 95 -3.58 -27.55 -3.33
CA ASN A 95 -2.51 -27.28 -2.38
C ASN A 95 -1.23 -27.02 -3.14
N ASN A 96 -0.63 -25.88 -2.94
CA ASN A 96 0.61 -25.54 -3.61
C ASN A 96 1.59 -24.82 -2.70
N PHE A 97 2.85 -24.98 -3.01
CA PHE A 97 3.97 -24.21 -2.53
C PHE A 97 4.49 -23.35 -3.67
N ARG A 98 4.78 -22.08 -3.39
CA ARG A 98 5.36 -21.12 -4.33
C ARG A 98 6.57 -20.46 -3.71
N PHE A 99 7.59 -20.31 -4.52
CA PHE A 99 8.72 -19.45 -4.22
C PHE A 99 8.98 -18.53 -5.41
N ASN A 100 9.25 -17.28 -5.14
CA ASN A 100 9.66 -16.31 -6.14
C ASN A 100 10.82 -15.46 -5.61
N TYR A 101 11.73 -15.15 -6.51
CA TYR A 101 12.81 -14.22 -6.29
C TYR A 101 12.96 -13.35 -7.52
N ASN A 102 13.18 -12.06 -7.33
CA ASN A 102 13.60 -11.15 -8.38
C ASN A 102 14.56 -10.09 -7.87
N GLY A 103 15.60 -9.84 -8.67
CA GLY A 103 16.49 -8.70 -8.52
C GLY A 103 16.11 -7.59 -9.49
N ARG A 104 16.06 -6.36 -9.01
CA ARG A 104 15.69 -5.20 -9.82
C ARG A 104 16.50 -3.96 -9.47
N THR A 105 17.01 -3.31 -10.50
CA THR A 105 17.64 -1.99 -10.38
C THR A 105 16.59 -0.87 -10.44
N THR A 106 16.77 0.15 -9.63
CA THR A 106 16.00 1.39 -9.65
C THR A 106 16.97 2.56 -9.87
N GLN A 107 16.79 3.28 -10.96
CA GLN A 107 17.60 4.45 -11.30
C GLN A 107 17.21 5.64 -10.43
N PRO A 108 18.14 6.56 -10.09
CA PRO A 108 17.81 7.84 -9.51
C PRO A 108 16.88 8.64 -10.43
N SER A 109 15.94 9.37 -9.86
CA SER A 109 15.10 10.29 -10.61
C SER A 109 15.87 11.57 -10.99
N ILE A 110 15.37 12.29 -12.01
CA ILE A 110 15.97 13.57 -12.44
C ILE A 110 16.06 14.56 -11.27
N ASN A 111 15.01 14.66 -10.45
CA ASN A 111 15.00 15.57 -9.28
C ASN A 111 16.03 15.17 -8.21
N GLN A 112 16.33 13.87 -8.08
CA GLN A 112 17.37 13.41 -7.16
C GLN A 112 18.79 13.72 -7.66
N LEU A 113 18.98 13.87 -8.95
CA LEU A 113 20.27 14.11 -9.58
C LEU A 113 20.58 15.60 -9.77
N GLN A 114 19.57 16.45 -9.85
CA GLN A 114 19.74 17.89 -10.09
C GLN A 114 20.45 18.57 -8.92
N PRO A 115 21.65 19.18 -9.09
CA PRO A 115 22.39 19.83 -8.02
C PRO A 115 21.82 21.20 -7.61
N LEU A 116 20.60 21.51 -8.03
CA LEU A 116 19.97 22.80 -7.76
C LEU A 116 19.10 22.75 -6.51
N ARG A 117 19.03 23.91 -5.85
CA ARG A 117 18.19 24.11 -4.68
C ARG A 117 16.76 24.36 -5.11
N ASN A 118 15.83 23.51 -4.66
CA ASN A 118 14.42 23.84 -4.72
C ASN A 118 14.12 24.88 -3.61
N ASN A 119 13.78 26.10 -3.99
CA ASN A 119 13.58 27.23 -3.08
C ASN A 119 12.10 27.54 -2.81
N ASN A 120 11.19 26.62 -3.08
CA ASN A 120 9.76 26.81 -2.80
C ASN A 120 9.48 27.00 -1.31
N ASN A 121 10.39 26.56 -0.45
CA ASN A 121 10.34 26.77 0.99
C ASN A 121 11.71 27.26 1.47
N GLN A 122 11.77 28.48 1.96
CA GLN A 122 13.02 29.10 2.44
C GLN A 122 13.64 28.39 3.64
N PHE A 123 12.83 27.69 4.44
CA PHE A 123 13.30 26.95 5.62
C PHE A 123 13.63 25.48 5.33
N SER A 124 13.24 24.96 4.17
CA SER A 124 13.47 23.56 3.80
C SER A 124 13.83 23.49 2.31
N GLN A 125 15.12 23.38 2.05
CA GLN A 125 15.64 23.27 0.69
C GLN A 125 16.00 21.84 0.33
N TYR A 126 15.77 21.46 -0.91
CA TYR A 126 16.18 20.19 -1.48
C TYR A 126 17.28 20.43 -2.52
N VAL A 127 18.38 19.71 -2.40
CA VAL A 127 19.52 19.79 -3.34
C VAL A 127 19.79 18.38 -3.85
N GLY A 128 19.63 18.17 -5.14
CA GLY A 128 19.92 16.88 -5.74
C GLY A 128 21.42 16.53 -5.69
N ASN A 129 21.71 15.26 -5.97
CA ASN A 129 23.07 14.72 -5.93
C ASN A 129 23.38 14.01 -7.24
N PRO A 130 24.19 14.60 -8.14
CA PRO A 130 24.56 13.96 -9.39
C PRO A 130 25.39 12.68 -9.20
N ASP A 131 25.96 12.45 -8.02
CA ASP A 131 26.82 11.29 -7.73
C ASP A 131 26.07 10.03 -7.27
N LEU A 132 24.73 10.06 -7.31
CA LEU A 132 23.91 8.92 -6.96
C LEU A 132 24.14 7.73 -7.90
N LYS A 133 24.24 6.57 -7.29
CA LYS A 133 24.28 5.28 -7.97
C LYS A 133 22.88 4.67 -7.97
N PRO A 134 22.54 3.84 -8.95
CA PRO A 134 21.31 3.07 -8.92
C PRO A 134 21.23 2.17 -7.69
N SER A 135 20.04 2.02 -7.15
CA SER A 135 19.79 1.05 -6.10
C SER A 135 19.42 -0.31 -6.70
N PHE A 136 19.77 -1.38 -6.00
CA PHE A 136 19.40 -2.73 -6.38
C PHE A 136 18.53 -3.39 -5.30
N ASN A 137 17.35 -3.84 -5.71
CA ASN A 137 16.38 -4.46 -4.83
C ASN A 137 16.33 -5.98 -5.05
N HIS A 138 16.63 -6.74 -4.02
CA HIS A 138 16.36 -8.16 -3.94
C HIS A 138 14.99 -8.36 -3.31
N ASN A 139 14.08 -9.01 -4.02
CA ASN A 139 12.75 -9.32 -3.49
C ASN A 139 12.56 -10.83 -3.51
N PHE A 140 12.05 -11.36 -2.41
CA PHE A 140 11.74 -12.79 -2.29
C PHE A 140 10.37 -12.98 -1.66
N GLY A 141 9.71 -14.02 -2.08
CA GLY A 141 8.42 -14.42 -1.56
C GLY A 141 8.32 -15.94 -1.51
N LEU A 142 7.68 -16.43 -0.47
CA LEU A 142 7.34 -17.82 -0.28
C LEU A 142 5.88 -17.90 0.11
N GLY A 143 5.14 -18.82 -0.49
CA GLY A 143 3.73 -19.01 -0.20
C GLY A 143 3.36 -20.48 -0.15
N VAL A 144 2.57 -20.83 0.85
CA VAL A 144 1.89 -22.14 0.93
C VAL A 144 0.41 -21.88 1.06
N ASN A 145 -0.37 -22.51 0.23
CA ASN A 145 -1.82 -22.47 0.37
C ASN A 145 -2.43 -23.84 0.23
N SER A 146 -3.50 -24.06 0.97
CA SER A 146 -4.24 -25.30 1.01
C SER A 146 -5.74 -24.98 1.11
N TYR A 147 -6.52 -25.61 0.26
CA TYR A 147 -7.97 -25.54 0.31
C TYR A 147 -8.56 -26.94 0.33
N ASN A 148 -9.50 -27.17 1.25
CA ASN A 148 -10.24 -28.41 1.35
C ASN A 148 -11.72 -28.12 1.13
N PHE A 149 -12.22 -28.48 -0.04
CA PHE A 149 -13.61 -28.26 -0.44
C PHE A 149 -14.61 -28.99 0.48
N LEU A 150 -14.33 -30.26 0.83
CA LEU A 150 -15.26 -31.08 1.65
C LEU A 150 -15.42 -30.55 3.07
N LYS A 151 -14.36 -29.91 3.60
CA LYS A 151 -14.35 -29.33 4.95
C LYS A 151 -14.64 -27.85 4.95
N ASP A 152 -14.84 -27.22 3.79
CA ASP A 152 -14.95 -25.76 3.62
C ASP A 152 -13.88 -25.05 4.47
N SER A 153 -12.63 -25.41 4.25
CA SER A 153 -11.51 -24.90 5.03
C SER A 153 -10.35 -24.50 4.15
N TRP A 154 -9.70 -23.42 4.51
CA TRP A 154 -8.51 -22.92 3.83
C TRP A 154 -7.41 -22.59 4.83
N LYS A 155 -6.18 -22.68 4.36
CA LYS A 155 -4.98 -22.30 5.11
C LYS A 155 -4.01 -21.65 4.14
N TYR A 156 -3.37 -20.59 4.54
CA TYR A 156 -2.25 -20.02 3.82
C TYR A 156 -1.14 -19.58 4.78
N LEU A 157 0.06 -19.60 4.29
CA LEU A 157 1.25 -18.99 4.89
C LEU A 157 2.01 -18.27 3.79
N GLY A 158 2.31 -17.00 3.99
CA GLY A 158 3.16 -16.22 3.12
C GLY A 158 4.31 -15.60 3.90
N LEU A 159 5.50 -15.70 3.35
CA LEU A 159 6.68 -14.98 3.76
C LEU A 159 7.12 -14.08 2.62
N TRP A 160 7.48 -12.87 2.89
CA TRP A 160 8.02 -11.97 1.90
C TRP A 160 9.11 -11.11 2.52
N GLY A 161 10.01 -10.63 1.69
CA GLY A 161 11.04 -9.73 2.15
C GLY A 161 11.78 -9.06 1.02
N SER A 162 12.46 -7.99 1.37
CA SER A 162 13.36 -7.31 0.45
C SER A 162 14.61 -6.80 1.15
N VAL A 163 15.69 -6.75 0.39
CA VAL A 163 16.97 -6.12 0.77
C VAL A 163 17.34 -5.17 -0.33
N THR A 164 17.68 -3.92 0.03
CA THR A 164 18.08 -2.90 -0.94
C THR A 164 19.55 -2.55 -0.74
N GLN A 165 20.33 -2.77 -1.79
CA GLN A 165 21.71 -2.31 -1.89
C GLN A 165 21.73 -0.92 -2.52
N ASN A 166 22.65 -0.05 -2.08
CA ASN A 166 22.77 1.34 -2.54
C ASN A 166 21.44 2.10 -2.51
N SER A 167 20.62 1.86 -1.48
CA SER A 167 19.34 2.54 -1.33
C SER A 167 19.52 4.04 -1.35
N ILE A 168 18.70 4.76 -2.13
CA ILE A 168 18.73 6.21 -2.13
C ILE A 168 17.86 6.69 -0.97
N THR A 169 18.47 7.39 -0.03
CA THR A 169 17.81 8.02 1.12
C THR A 169 18.21 9.48 1.23
N ASN A 170 17.52 10.24 2.07
CA ASN A 170 17.79 11.65 2.24
C ASN A 170 18.68 11.90 3.46
N ASP A 171 19.81 12.60 3.27
CA ASP A 171 20.56 13.23 4.35
C ASP A 171 19.96 14.61 4.61
N ARG A 172 19.48 14.83 5.82
CA ARG A 172 18.87 16.08 6.27
C ARG A 172 19.87 16.83 7.13
N GLN A 173 20.45 17.87 6.59
CA GLN A 173 21.31 18.80 7.30
C GLN A 173 20.43 19.84 8.01
N ILE A 174 20.29 19.72 9.32
CA ILE A 174 19.41 20.58 10.14
C ILE A 174 20.28 21.51 10.97
N ASN A 175 20.05 22.81 10.82
CA ASN A 175 20.62 23.81 11.72
C ASN A 175 19.69 23.92 12.96
N PRO A 176 20.16 23.56 14.16
CA PRO A 176 19.33 23.52 15.35
C PRO A 176 18.90 24.92 15.86
N GLN A 177 19.63 26.00 15.52
CA GLN A 177 19.32 27.35 15.96
C GLN A 177 18.22 28.00 15.10
N THR A 178 18.28 27.78 13.79
CA THR A 178 17.35 28.43 12.83
C THR A 178 16.23 27.52 12.36
N GLY A 179 16.35 26.19 12.56
CA GLY A 179 15.45 25.20 11.99
C GLY A 179 15.63 25.00 10.47
N TYR A 180 16.56 25.74 9.85
CA TYR A 180 16.84 25.61 8.43
C TYR A 180 17.32 24.21 8.08
N THR A 181 16.73 23.62 7.07
CA THR A 181 17.01 22.24 6.67
C THR A 181 17.42 22.17 5.20
N ILE A 182 18.58 21.54 4.91
CA ILE A 182 18.95 21.12 3.56
C ILE A 182 18.81 19.62 3.46
N THR A 183 18.06 19.14 2.49
CA THR A 183 17.87 17.73 2.19
C THR A 183 18.65 17.36 0.94
N LYS A 184 19.55 16.38 1.05
CA LYS A 184 20.34 15.87 -0.09
C LYS A 184 20.16 14.35 -0.18
N PRO A 185 19.81 13.78 -1.35
CA PRO A 185 19.76 12.34 -1.52
C PRO A 185 21.17 11.74 -1.57
N VAL A 186 21.36 10.61 -0.89
CA VAL A 186 22.62 9.88 -0.84
C VAL A 186 22.37 8.37 -0.92
N ASN A 187 23.37 7.60 -1.36
CA ASN A 187 23.28 6.16 -1.31
C ASN A 187 23.67 5.63 0.07
N THR A 188 22.93 4.66 0.55
CA THR A 188 23.20 3.97 1.81
C THR A 188 22.86 2.48 1.70
N ASN A 189 23.33 1.69 2.65
CA ASN A 189 23.02 0.28 2.76
C ASN A 189 22.33 -0.02 4.09
N GLY A 190 21.78 -1.22 4.18
CA GLY A 190 21.17 -1.73 5.41
C GLY A 190 19.66 -1.56 5.47
N ASN A 191 19.02 -1.18 4.37
CA ASN A 191 17.57 -1.17 4.22
C ASN A 191 17.07 -2.56 3.87
N TRP A 192 16.21 -3.10 4.71
CA TRP A 192 15.55 -4.38 4.47
C TRP A 192 14.22 -4.47 5.21
N ASN A 193 13.36 -5.33 4.73
CA ASN A 193 12.12 -5.68 5.39
C ASN A 193 11.82 -7.17 5.24
N VAL A 194 11.06 -7.69 6.19
CA VAL A 194 10.55 -9.06 6.15
C VAL A 194 9.16 -9.07 6.75
N GLY A 195 8.26 -9.82 6.15
CA GLY A 195 6.90 -9.96 6.63
C GLY A 195 6.42 -11.40 6.55
N VAL A 196 5.53 -11.73 7.48
CA VAL A 196 4.81 -13.00 7.55
C VAL A 196 3.34 -12.67 7.61
N TYR A 197 2.56 -13.33 6.78
CA TYR A 197 1.11 -13.32 6.89
C TYR A 197 0.61 -14.77 6.78
N THR A 198 -0.33 -15.11 7.63
CA THR A 198 -0.90 -16.46 7.61
C THR A 198 -2.38 -16.40 7.93
N GLY A 199 -3.09 -17.45 7.64
CA GLY A 199 -4.50 -17.53 7.98
C GLY A 199 -5.06 -18.92 7.85
N ILE A 200 -6.11 -19.13 8.64
CA ILE A 200 -6.89 -20.35 8.67
C ILE A 200 -8.36 -19.98 8.66
N GLY A 201 -9.11 -20.53 7.73
CA GLY A 201 -10.56 -20.43 7.70
C GLY A 201 -11.17 -21.81 7.84
N LEU A 202 -12.15 -21.92 8.73
CA LEU A 202 -12.88 -23.17 8.98
C LEU A 202 -14.36 -22.90 9.14
N LYS A 203 -15.17 -23.87 8.71
CA LYS A 203 -16.59 -23.89 9.00
C LYS A 203 -16.86 -24.80 10.21
N LEU A 204 -17.34 -24.20 11.29
CA LEU A 204 -17.82 -24.89 12.49
C LEU A 204 -19.21 -25.47 12.20
N LYS A 205 -19.27 -26.72 11.71
CA LYS A 205 -20.50 -27.33 11.18
C LYS A 205 -21.68 -27.34 12.15
N LYS A 206 -21.43 -27.61 13.45
CA LYS A 206 -22.51 -27.67 14.46
C LYS A 206 -23.17 -26.31 14.71
N ALA A 207 -22.41 -25.23 14.67
CA ALA A 207 -22.89 -23.88 14.90
C ALA A 207 -23.27 -23.15 13.61
N ASP A 208 -22.87 -23.73 12.45
CA ASP A 208 -22.97 -23.08 11.12
C ASP A 208 -22.32 -21.72 11.10
N ILE A 209 -21.11 -21.64 11.71
CA ILE A 209 -20.30 -20.41 11.79
C ILE A 209 -19.02 -20.63 10.99
N ARG A 210 -18.68 -19.65 10.13
CA ARG A 210 -17.35 -19.57 9.52
C ARG A 210 -16.45 -18.74 10.44
N LEU A 211 -15.30 -19.28 10.76
CA LEU A 211 -14.26 -18.66 11.57
C LEU A 211 -13.03 -18.47 10.70
N ASN A 212 -12.49 -17.24 10.68
CA ASN A 212 -11.22 -16.92 10.05
C ASN A 212 -10.28 -16.33 11.09
N LEU A 213 -9.05 -16.85 11.13
CA LEU A 213 -7.97 -16.35 11.96
C LEU A 213 -6.82 -15.91 11.06
N SER A 214 -6.33 -14.69 11.21
CA SER A 214 -5.35 -14.07 10.30
C SER A 214 -4.27 -13.29 11.06
N PRO A 215 -3.26 -13.98 11.65
CA PRO A 215 -2.10 -13.30 12.20
C PRO A 215 -1.17 -12.80 11.09
N ASN A 216 -0.55 -11.64 11.35
CA ASN A 216 0.48 -11.07 10.50
C ASN A 216 1.58 -10.40 11.33
N MET A 217 2.78 -10.37 10.79
CA MET A 217 3.92 -9.67 11.37
C MET A 217 4.77 -9.06 10.27
N ASN A 218 5.32 -7.88 10.53
CA ASN A 218 6.27 -7.22 9.65
C ASN A 218 7.38 -6.59 10.48
N TYR A 219 8.60 -6.72 10.00
CA TYR A 219 9.75 -6.02 10.55
C TYR A 219 10.52 -5.34 9.44
N SER A 220 10.85 -4.07 9.64
CA SER A 220 11.59 -3.27 8.68
C SER A 220 12.70 -2.48 9.36
N ARG A 221 13.78 -2.28 8.64
CA ARG A 221 14.92 -1.45 9.02
C ARG A 221 15.28 -0.55 7.86
N TYR A 222 15.26 0.75 8.11
CA TYR A 222 15.58 1.78 7.12
C TYR A 222 16.62 2.74 7.67
N ALA A 223 17.57 3.10 6.83
CA ALA A 223 18.54 4.14 7.15
C ALA A 223 17.86 5.51 7.17
N ASP A 224 18.16 6.30 8.18
CA ASP A 224 17.80 7.71 8.35
C ASP A 224 19.10 8.47 8.59
N ILE A 225 19.34 9.53 7.82
CA ILE A 225 20.59 10.27 7.88
C ILE A 225 20.26 11.72 8.25
N ILE A 226 20.85 12.17 9.36
CA ILE A 226 20.70 13.53 9.86
C ILE A 226 22.10 14.06 10.19
N ASN A 227 22.44 15.21 9.62
CA ASN A 227 23.76 15.86 9.79
C ASN A 227 24.90 14.88 9.48
N SER A 228 24.75 14.14 8.37
CA SER A 228 25.70 13.12 7.88
C SER A 228 25.90 11.92 8.82
N GLN A 229 25.14 11.82 9.91
CA GLN A 229 25.17 10.68 10.80
C GLN A 229 24.11 9.65 10.41
N VAL A 230 24.56 8.45 10.08
CA VAL A 230 23.66 7.33 9.72
C VAL A 230 23.05 6.74 10.98
N SER A 231 21.75 6.69 11.02
CA SER A 231 20.97 5.98 12.03
C SER A 231 20.02 4.99 11.37
N PHE A 232 19.39 4.14 12.16
CA PHE A 232 18.43 3.18 11.65
C PHE A 232 17.10 3.27 12.39
N SER A 233 16.07 3.54 11.62
CA SER A 233 14.70 3.36 12.08
C SER A 233 14.30 1.90 11.91
N LYS A 234 13.93 1.25 13.02
CA LYS A 234 13.45 -0.13 13.06
C LYS A 234 11.98 -0.11 13.44
N THR A 235 11.16 -0.71 12.61
CA THR A 235 9.72 -0.80 12.85
C THR A 235 9.31 -2.25 12.91
N PHE A 236 8.71 -2.62 14.01
CA PHE A 236 7.97 -3.87 14.16
C PHE A 236 6.48 -3.57 14.15
N SER A 237 5.72 -4.30 13.37
CA SER A 237 4.26 -4.29 13.41
C SER A 237 3.74 -5.72 13.38
N GLY A 238 2.72 -6.00 14.16
CA GLY A 238 2.06 -7.29 14.20
C GLY A 238 0.58 -7.13 14.46
N GLY A 239 -0.20 -8.08 13.98
CA GLY A 239 -1.65 -8.06 14.14
C GLY A 239 -2.23 -9.47 14.22
N LEU A 240 -3.39 -9.55 14.82
CA LEU A 240 -4.21 -10.75 14.90
C LEU A 240 -5.64 -10.39 14.56
N GLY A 241 -6.11 -10.88 13.41
CA GLY A 241 -7.50 -10.78 12.99
C GLY A 241 -8.27 -12.05 13.34
N LEU A 242 -9.49 -11.89 13.84
CA LEU A 242 -10.46 -12.95 14.07
C LEU A 242 -11.80 -12.51 13.50
N ASP A 243 -12.31 -13.24 12.50
CA ASP A 243 -13.62 -12.98 11.91
C ASP A 243 -14.54 -14.16 12.10
N LEU A 244 -15.74 -13.87 12.55
CA LEU A 244 -16.83 -14.82 12.68
C LEU A 244 -17.96 -14.41 11.73
N GLN A 245 -18.45 -15.34 10.93
CA GLN A 245 -19.56 -15.10 10.02
C GLN A 245 -20.61 -16.18 10.17
N LYS A 246 -21.87 -15.77 10.24
CA LYS A 246 -23.02 -16.64 10.25
C LYS A 246 -24.11 -16.06 9.36
N SER A 247 -24.46 -16.78 8.31
CA SER A 247 -25.50 -16.35 7.39
C SER A 247 -26.50 -17.47 7.10
N LYS A 248 -27.73 -17.08 6.92
CA LYS A 248 -28.78 -17.96 6.42
C LYS A 248 -29.62 -17.20 5.41
N GLU A 249 -29.64 -17.70 4.19
CA GLU A 249 -30.33 -17.07 3.07
C GLU A 249 -31.75 -16.63 3.42
N ASN A 250 -32.10 -15.40 3.09
CA ASN A 250 -33.41 -14.77 3.36
C ASN A 250 -33.80 -14.71 4.85
N LYS A 251 -32.89 -14.96 5.80
CA LYS A 251 -33.17 -14.87 7.23
C LYS A 251 -32.24 -13.90 7.94
N TYR A 252 -30.95 -14.10 7.87
CA TYR A 252 -29.98 -13.26 8.53
C TYR A 252 -28.57 -13.37 7.92
N ASP A 253 -27.80 -12.33 8.11
CA ASP A 253 -26.37 -12.26 7.82
C ASP A 253 -25.69 -11.50 8.95
N PHE A 254 -24.80 -12.16 9.67
CA PHE A 254 -24.04 -11.60 10.77
C PHE A 254 -22.56 -11.80 10.55
N SER A 255 -21.78 -10.73 10.76
CA SER A 255 -20.33 -10.79 10.83
C SER A 255 -19.81 -10.04 12.05
N LEU A 256 -18.82 -10.62 12.70
CA LEU A 256 -18.08 -10.02 13.81
C LEU A 256 -16.61 -10.12 13.48
N GLY A 257 -16.00 -8.97 13.17
CA GLY A 257 -14.58 -8.81 12.97
C GLY A 257 -13.92 -8.26 14.24
N ASN A 258 -12.78 -8.82 14.56
CA ASN A 258 -11.97 -8.41 15.69
C ASN A 258 -10.51 -8.32 15.21
N ASN A 259 -9.89 -7.16 15.38
CA ASN A 259 -8.51 -6.97 14.98
C ASN A 259 -7.73 -6.30 16.11
N TYR A 260 -6.71 -6.98 16.58
CA TYR A 260 -5.70 -6.41 17.46
C TYR A 260 -4.42 -6.17 16.66
N SER A 261 -3.85 -4.99 16.78
CA SER A 261 -2.56 -4.68 16.20
C SER A 261 -1.64 -3.98 17.17
N MET A 262 -0.34 -4.21 17.01
CA MET A 262 0.70 -3.55 17.76
C MET A 262 1.78 -3.03 16.83
N SER A 263 2.34 -1.87 17.15
CA SER A 263 3.46 -1.28 16.42
C SER A 263 4.51 -0.77 17.41
N SER A 264 5.77 -0.98 17.06
CA SER A 264 6.91 -0.45 17.79
C SER A 264 7.90 0.14 16.81
N ASN A 265 8.19 1.42 16.95
CA ASN A 265 9.20 2.11 16.17
C ASN A 265 10.33 2.56 17.10
N THR A 266 11.57 2.29 16.71
CA THR A 266 12.77 2.74 17.41
C THR A 266 13.71 3.41 16.43
N ASN A 267 14.31 4.53 16.84
CA ASN A 267 15.37 5.17 16.07
C ASN A 267 16.66 5.18 16.90
N SER A 268 17.76 4.72 16.29
CA SER A 268 19.02 4.53 17.00
C SER A 268 19.71 5.84 17.39
N GLN A 269 19.52 6.93 16.64
CA GLN A 269 20.17 8.21 16.91
C GLN A 269 19.43 9.00 18.01
N ARG A 270 18.11 8.96 17.99
CA ARG A 270 17.28 9.72 18.94
C ARG A 270 16.95 8.96 20.21
N ASN A 271 17.36 7.70 20.29
CA ASN A 271 17.01 6.79 21.39
C ASN A 271 15.50 6.77 21.73
N THR A 272 14.69 7.03 20.69
CA THR A 272 13.24 7.09 20.84
C THR A 272 12.62 5.71 20.62
N LYS A 273 11.62 5.39 21.42
CA LYS A 273 10.87 4.15 21.32
C LYS A 273 9.38 4.45 21.44
N ASN A 274 8.74 4.49 20.30
CA ASN A 274 7.29 4.68 20.22
C ASN A 274 6.61 3.31 20.12
N LYS A 275 5.74 3.01 21.06
CA LYS A 275 4.92 1.79 21.04
C LYS A 275 3.47 2.16 21.18
N PHE A 276 2.63 1.57 20.39
CA PHE A 276 1.20 1.64 20.57
C PHE A 276 0.53 0.33 20.14
N SER A 277 -0.62 0.08 20.70
CA SER A 277 -1.53 -0.98 20.23
C SER A 277 -2.85 -0.37 19.82
N SER A 278 -3.52 -1.01 18.88
CA SER A 278 -4.88 -0.68 18.51
C SER A 278 -5.76 -1.93 18.49
N TYR A 279 -7.01 -1.71 18.74
CA TYR A 279 -8.03 -2.73 18.75
C TYR A 279 -9.25 -2.22 17.99
N THR A 280 -9.74 -3.03 17.06
CA THR A 280 -10.94 -2.74 16.29
C THR A 280 -11.92 -3.89 16.44
N LEU A 281 -13.17 -3.57 16.74
CA LEU A 281 -14.29 -4.50 16.75
C LEU A 281 -15.33 -3.99 15.76
N ASP A 282 -15.65 -4.82 14.76
CA ASP A 282 -16.61 -4.53 13.71
C ASP A 282 -17.75 -5.54 13.78
N PHE A 283 -18.93 -5.10 14.09
CA PHE A 283 -20.14 -5.91 14.00
C PHE A 283 -21.01 -5.42 12.84
N ASN A 284 -21.42 -6.32 11.97
CA ASN A 284 -22.39 -6.07 10.94
C ASN A 284 -23.49 -7.14 11.04
N GLY A 285 -24.73 -6.69 11.10
CA GLY A 285 -25.88 -7.57 11.19
C GLY A 285 -27.00 -7.13 10.25
N THR A 286 -27.53 -8.09 9.50
CA THR A 286 -28.73 -7.89 8.71
C THR A 286 -29.74 -8.99 9.01
N ILE A 287 -30.98 -8.60 9.29
CA ILE A 287 -32.11 -9.50 9.46
C ILE A 287 -33.12 -9.23 8.35
N TYR A 288 -33.58 -10.29 7.70
CA TYR A 288 -34.58 -10.24 6.64
C TYR A 288 -35.94 -10.75 7.14
N TYR A 289 -36.97 -10.01 6.84
CA TYR A 289 -38.33 -10.40 7.18
C TYR A 289 -39.26 -10.33 5.94
N LYS A 290 -40.00 -11.42 5.69
CA LYS A 290 -40.89 -11.60 4.55
C LYS A 290 -40.28 -11.24 3.17
N LYS A 291 -38.96 -11.41 3.01
CA LYS A 291 -38.19 -11.09 1.78
C LYS A 291 -38.28 -9.62 1.30
N GLU A 292 -39.08 -8.81 1.91
CA GLU A 292 -39.28 -7.40 1.56
C GLU A 292 -38.61 -6.44 2.52
N TRP A 293 -38.54 -6.79 3.78
CA TRP A 293 -37.96 -5.97 4.83
C TRP A 293 -36.59 -6.45 5.22
N SER A 294 -35.70 -5.50 5.45
CA SER A 294 -34.42 -5.78 6.09
C SER A 294 -34.07 -4.70 7.13
N ILE A 295 -33.55 -5.16 8.25
CA ILE A 295 -32.98 -4.33 9.30
C ILE A 295 -31.49 -4.61 9.28
N GLN A 296 -30.71 -3.57 9.06
CA GLN A 296 -29.25 -3.62 9.09
C GLN A 296 -28.75 -2.78 10.26
N SER A 297 -27.77 -3.29 10.98
CA SER A 297 -27.05 -2.56 12.03
C SER A 297 -25.58 -2.81 11.88
N ASP A 298 -24.78 -1.76 11.90
CA ASP A 298 -23.33 -1.80 11.88
C ASP A 298 -22.78 -1.01 13.07
N TYR A 299 -21.88 -1.64 13.81
CA TYR A 299 -21.19 -1.07 14.94
C TYR A 299 -19.68 -1.26 14.76
N ASN A 300 -18.94 -0.16 14.85
CA ASN A 300 -17.50 -0.13 14.82
C ASN A 300 -16.99 0.49 16.11
N PHE A 301 -16.15 -0.26 16.80
CA PHE A 301 -15.37 0.22 17.94
C PHE A 301 -13.90 0.25 17.56
N TYR A 302 -13.29 1.40 17.71
CA TYR A 302 -11.86 1.59 17.50
C TYR A 302 -11.22 2.16 18.76
N TYR A 303 -10.18 1.49 19.24
CA TYR A 303 -9.35 1.95 20.33
C TYR A 303 -7.89 1.93 19.92
N ARG A 304 -7.17 2.99 20.26
CA ARG A 304 -5.71 3.06 20.15
C ARG A 304 -5.13 3.51 21.48
N GLY A 305 -4.20 2.70 22.01
CA GLY A 305 -3.48 3.00 23.24
C GLY A 305 -2.61 4.26 23.13
N LYS A 306 -2.15 4.77 24.27
CA LYS A 306 -1.19 5.87 24.32
C LYS A 306 0.06 5.52 23.54
N VAL A 307 0.61 6.49 22.81
CA VAL A 307 1.96 6.44 22.27
C VAL A 307 2.89 7.04 23.30
N THR A 308 4.01 6.42 23.59
CA THR A 308 4.84 6.63 24.79
C THR A 308 5.28 8.08 25.05
N GLU A 309 5.34 8.93 24.04
CA GLU A 309 5.83 10.31 24.20
C GLU A 309 4.87 11.38 23.65
N SER A 310 3.78 10.99 23.01
CA SER A 310 2.94 11.93 22.29
C SER A 310 1.47 11.51 22.27
N GLY A 311 0.68 12.19 23.07
CA GLY A 311 -0.77 12.14 23.01
C GLY A 311 -1.46 11.02 23.78
N GLY A 312 -2.71 11.25 24.14
CA GLY A 312 -3.56 10.32 24.87
C GLY A 312 -4.06 9.14 24.01
N ALA A 313 -4.74 8.21 24.65
CA ALA A 313 -5.49 7.18 23.95
C ALA A 313 -6.58 7.80 23.07
N LEU A 314 -6.90 7.13 21.97
CA LEU A 314 -8.00 7.49 21.08
C LEU A 314 -9.06 6.40 21.14
N ASN A 315 -10.30 6.81 21.30
CA ASN A 315 -11.45 5.93 21.32
C ASN A 315 -12.53 6.51 20.40
N ASN A 316 -13.10 5.68 19.54
CA ASN A 316 -14.18 6.06 18.65
C ASN A 316 -15.20 4.92 18.54
N ASN A 317 -16.47 5.24 18.76
CA ASN A 317 -17.58 4.31 18.67
C ASN A 317 -18.56 4.81 17.61
N MET A 318 -18.75 4.04 16.56
CA MET A 318 -19.66 4.37 15.48
C MET A 318 -20.74 3.31 15.41
N TRP A 319 -21.99 3.71 15.62
CA TRP A 319 -23.13 2.83 15.49
C TRP A 319 -24.14 3.42 14.50
N ASN A 320 -24.48 2.63 13.50
CA ASN A 320 -25.44 2.99 12.47
C ASN A 320 -26.55 1.91 12.39
N ALA A 321 -27.73 2.34 11.96
CA ALA A 321 -28.83 1.42 11.67
C ALA A 321 -29.60 1.84 10.43
N LYS A 322 -30.16 0.88 9.73
CA LYS A 322 -30.95 1.08 8.53
C LYS A 322 -32.14 0.12 8.50
N LEU A 323 -33.33 0.67 8.32
CA LEU A 323 -34.53 -0.09 8.01
C LEU A 323 -34.82 0.10 6.52
N GLN A 324 -35.02 -0.97 5.81
CA GLN A 324 -35.26 -0.95 4.37
C GLN A 324 -36.46 -1.81 4.01
N ARG A 325 -37.30 -1.33 3.07
CA ARG A 325 -38.36 -2.11 2.43
C ARG A 325 -38.15 -2.10 0.93
N THR A 326 -38.18 -3.28 0.32
CA THR A 326 -38.10 -3.48 -1.12
C THR A 326 -39.48 -3.88 -1.64
N LEU A 327 -39.98 -3.15 -2.65
CA LEU A 327 -41.36 -3.28 -3.18
C LEU A 327 -41.30 -3.73 -4.66
N LYS A 328 -42.47 -4.20 -5.17
CA LYS A 328 -42.69 -4.55 -6.59
C LYS A 328 -41.49 -5.24 -7.25
N ASN A 329 -41.39 -6.55 -7.09
CA ASN A 329 -40.37 -7.37 -7.76
C ASN A 329 -38.95 -6.87 -7.61
N LYS A 330 -38.66 -6.20 -6.50
CA LYS A 330 -37.34 -5.63 -6.18
C LYS A 330 -36.92 -4.40 -7.03
N GLU A 331 -37.88 -3.72 -7.62
CA GLU A 331 -37.58 -2.51 -8.42
C GLU A 331 -37.47 -1.24 -7.56
N PHE A 332 -38.26 -1.16 -6.48
CA PHE A 332 -38.28 0.01 -5.61
C PHE A 332 -37.82 -0.33 -4.21
N THR A 333 -36.96 0.50 -3.68
CA THR A 333 -36.47 0.36 -2.30
C THR A 333 -36.63 1.68 -1.58
N ILE A 334 -37.27 1.64 -0.44
CA ILE A 334 -37.37 2.78 0.48
C ILE A 334 -36.58 2.42 1.72
N TYR A 335 -35.80 3.36 2.24
CA TYR A 335 -35.05 3.13 3.47
C TYR A 335 -35.05 4.35 4.40
N LEU A 336 -35.04 4.05 5.67
CA LEU A 336 -34.73 4.98 6.76
C LEU A 336 -33.41 4.57 7.37
N GLN A 337 -32.48 5.50 7.49
CA GLN A 337 -31.16 5.26 8.03
C GLN A 337 -30.82 6.30 9.08
N VAL A 338 -30.23 5.86 10.18
CA VAL A 338 -29.59 6.71 11.17
C VAL A 338 -28.08 6.42 11.17
N ARG A 339 -27.32 7.47 11.08
CA ARG A 339 -25.87 7.44 11.14
C ARG A 339 -25.43 8.02 12.48
N ASP A 340 -24.37 7.42 13.05
CA ASP A 340 -23.75 7.84 14.32
C ASP A 340 -24.78 7.98 15.46
N ILE A 341 -25.49 6.88 15.77
CA ILE A 341 -26.50 6.83 16.82
C ILE A 341 -25.94 7.33 18.16
N LEU A 342 -24.68 7.02 18.45
CA LEU A 342 -24.01 7.41 19.71
C LEU A 342 -23.52 8.86 19.69
N ASN A 343 -23.57 9.55 18.56
CA ASN A 343 -23.08 10.92 18.36
C ASN A 343 -21.59 11.09 18.74
N GLN A 344 -20.76 10.12 18.37
CA GLN A 344 -19.36 10.04 18.73
C GLN A 344 -18.41 10.14 17.52
N ASN A 345 -18.89 10.55 16.36
CA ASN A 345 -18.06 10.79 15.19
C ASN A 345 -17.16 12.01 15.41
N ILE A 346 -16.02 11.78 16.03
CA ILE A 346 -14.96 12.78 16.17
C ILE A 346 -14.06 12.70 14.96
N GLY A 347 -14.05 13.75 14.14
CA GLY A 347 -13.14 13.90 13.00
C GLY A 347 -11.68 14.12 13.41
N PHE A 348 -11.13 13.13 14.11
CA PHE A 348 -9.84 13.22 14.73
C PHE A 348 -8.96 12.05 14.29
N ASP A 349 -7.85 12.36 13.67
CA ASP A 349 -6.86 11.37 13.25
C ASP A 349 -5.48 11.73 13.77
N ARG A 350 -4.73 10.70 14.16
CA ARG A 350 -3.36 10.81 14.63
C ARG A 350 -2.50 9.79 13.94
N ASN A 351 -1.48 10.23 13.23
CA ASN A 351 -0.55 9.37 12.53
C ASN A 351 0.88 9.60 12.97
N PHE A 352 1.65 8.51 13.01
CA PHE A 352 3.08 8.52 13.20
C PHE A 352 3.76 8.03 11.93
N ASN A 353 4.68 8.82 11.42
CA ASN A 353 5.54 8.40 10.33
C ASN A 353 6.99 8.66 10.73
N GLY A 354 7.70 7.60 11.11
CA GLY A 354 9.05 7.69 11.65
C GLY A 354 9.06 8.53 12.94
N ASN A 355 9.63 9.73 12.86
CA ASN A 355 9.75 10.67 13.99
C ASN A 355 8.73 11.81 13.95
N ASN A 356 7.83 11.81 12.97
CA ASN A 356 6.82 12.85 12.83
C ASN A 356 5.50 12.41 13.44
N TYR A 357 4.97 13.26 14.30
CA TYR A 357 3.62 13.17 14.85
C TYR A 357 2.73 14.10 14.06
N TYR A 358 1.63 13.59 13.55
CA TYR A 358 0.64 14.33 12.80
C TYR A 358 -0.72 14.16 13.47
N GLU A 359 -1.37 15.24 13.80
CA GLU A 359 -2.73 15.28 14.34
C GLU A 359 -3.60 16.12 13.40
N GLU A 360 -4.70 15.54 12.96
CA GLU A 360 -5.68 16.20 12.12
C GLU A 360 -7.04 16.20 12.83
N ARG A 361 -7.68 17.35 12.87
CA ARG A 361 -9.03 17.54 13.35
C ARG A 361 -9.91 18.09 12.24
N ASN A 362 -10.89 17.31 11.84
CA ASN A 362 -11.84 17.67 10.81
C ASN A 362 -13.25 17.73 11.42
N ASP A 363 -14.00 18.77 11.10
CA ASP A 363 -15.42 18.78 11.44
C ASP A 363 -16.16 17.74 10.59
N ARG A 364 -16.77 16.77 11.24
CA ARG A 364 -17.56 15.73 10.60
C ARG A 364 -19.02 15.86 10.97
N LEU A 365 -19.86 15.40 10.07
CA LEU A 365 -21.29 15.25 10.37
C LEU A 365 -21.44 14.28 11.55
N LYS A 366 -22.07 14.77 12.60
CA LYS A 366 -22.46 13.97 13.77
C LYS A 366 -23.74 13.19 13.44
N ARG A 367 -24.49 12.76 14.42
CA ARG A 367 -25.73 12.00 14.22
C ARG A 367 -26.67 12.69 13.22
N TYR A 368 -27.09 11.95 12.22
CA TYR A 368 -28.10 12.40 11.27
C TYR A 368 -28.99 11.26 10.78
N PHE A 369 -30.17 11.64 10.30
CA PHE A 369 -31.16 10.74 9.76
C PHE A 369 -31.28 10.96 8.26
N MET A 370 -31.49 9.87 7.52
CA MET A 370 -31.72 9.91 6.09
C MET A 370 -32.93 9.08 5.73
N ILE A 371 -33.77 9.61 4.84
CA ILE A 371 -34.79 8.88 4.13
C ILE A 371 -34.35 8.80 2.68
N GLY A 372 -34.35 7.64 2.10
CA GLY A 372 -33.92 7.44 0.73
C GLY A 372 -34.86 6.54 -0.06
N PHE A 373 -34.91 6.81 -1.34
CA PHE A 373 -35.62 6.02 -2.33
C PHE A 373 -34.64 5.60 -3.41
N ARG A 374 -34.65 4.32 -3.77
CA ARG A 374 -33.85 3.76 -4.87
C ARG A 374 -34.80 3.08 -5.86
N TRP A 375 -34.65 3.41 -7.11
CA TRP A 375 -35.35 2.75 -8.21
C TRP A 375 -34.29 2.03 -9.06
N ASP A 376 -34.36 0.70 -9.10
CA ASP A 376 -33.52 -0.14 -9.92
C ASP A 376 -34.21 -0.38 -11.28
N PHE A 377 -33.78 0.39 -12.28
CA PHE A 377 -34.27 0.23 -13.65
C PHE A 377 -33.76 -1.09 -14.21
N LYS A 378 -34.62 -2.06 -14.37
CA LYS A 378 -34.33 -3.24 -15.17
C LYS A 378 -34.41 -2.86 -16.63
N ASN A 379 -33.25 -2.69 -17.26
CA ASN A 379 -33.21 -2.58 -18.71
C ASN A 379 -33.69 -3.92 -19.30
N LYS A 380 -34.95 -3.92 -19.79
CA LYS A 380 -35.52 -5.04 -20.57
C LYS A 380 -34.88 -4.98 -21.97
N GLY A 381 -33.55 -5.04 -22.06
CA GLY A 381 -32.87 -5.31 -23.30
C GLY A 381 -33.44 -6.58 -23.94
N PRO A 382 -33.45 -6.70 -25.26
CA PRO A 382 -33.95 -7.89 -25.93
C PRO A 382 -33.25 -9.12 -25.33
N LYS A 383 -34.05 -10.11 -24.91
CA LYS A 383 -33.49 -11.40 -24.45
C LYS A 383 -32.47 -11.85 -25.49
N PRO A 384 -31.26 -12.28 -25.09
CA PRO A 384 -30.37 -12.92 -26.04
C PRO A 384 -31.18 -14.00 -26.75
N LYS A 385 -31.22 -13.98 -28.08
CA LYS A 385 -31.76 -15.09 -28.85
C LYS A 385 -30.95 -16.31 -28.39
N GLU A 386 -31.64 -17.31 -27.83
CA GLU A 386 -31.03 -18.62 -27.62
C GLU A 386 -30.51 -19.08 -28.98
N GLU A 387 -29.21 -19.07 -29.20
CA GLU A 387 -28.62 -19.74 -30.35
C GLU A 387 -28.95 -21.23 -30.21
N PRO A 388 -29.51 -21.86 -31.25
CA PRO A 388 -29.80 -23.28 -31.18
C PRO A 388 -28.47 -24.01 -30.92
N ALA A 389 -28.47 -24.87 -29.90
CA ALA A 389 -27.30 -25.67 -29.54
C ALA A 389 -26.72 -26.31 -30.79
N SER A 390 -25.53 -25.89 -31.20
CA SER A 390 -24.81 -26.51 -32.32
C SER A 390 -24.40 -27.91 -31.85
N ASN A 391 -25.08 -28.90 -32.40
CA ASN A 391 -24.69 -30.31 -32.29
C ASN A 391 -23.37 -30.54 -33.06
N ASN A 392 -22.27 -30.08 -32.50
CA ASN A 392 -20.96 -30.51 -32.96
C ASN A 392 -20.63 -31.88 -32.35
N ILE A 393 -21.09 -32.92 -33.00
CA ILE A 393 -20.56 -34.27 -32.83
C ILE A 393 -19.11 -34.24 -33.32
N ILE A 394 -18.16 -34.15 -32.41
CA ILE A 394 -16.75 -34.39 -32.74
C ILE A 394 -16.58 -35.90 -32.94
N ALA A 395 -16.50 -36.32 -34.18
CA ALA A 395 -16.07 -37.68 -34.54
C ALA A 395 -14.59 -37.85 -34.14
N LEU A 396 -14.29 -38.79 -33.28
CA LEU A 396 -12.94 -39.21 -32.93
C LEU A 396 -12.34 -39.96 -34.13
N PRO A 397 -11.12 -39.62 -34.57
CA PRO A 397 -10.44 -40.46 -35.58
C PRO A 397 -9.95 -41.76 -34.91
N LYS A 398 -10.02 -42.83 -35.72
CA LYS A 398 -9.60 -44.20 -35.39
C LYS A 398 -8.11 -44.28 -35.12
#